data_9e042ae7e4c48169c723d3724c914a84
#
_entry.id   9e042ae7e4c48169c723d3724c914a84
#
_cell.length_a   1.000
_cell.length_b   1.000
_cell.length_c   1.000
_cell.angle_alpha   90.00
_cell.angle_beta   90.00
_cell.angle_gamma   90.00
#
_symmetry.space_group_name_H-M   'P 1'
#
loop_
_entity.id
_entity.type
_entity.pdbx_description
1 polymer ?
#
loop_
_entity_poly.entity_id
_entity_poly.type
_entity_poly.pdbx_seq_one_letter_code
_entity_poly.pdbx_strand_id
1 'polypeptide(L)'
;MIQITFLAFALFLAIEGAIVVFWPAWAKKKMADMQGVPDRALGVIGLLFIASGLVVAGLTDGIIKIAAVAVALEGTLYGFLPTLMKRLMAAAVQCSESMLKVWGETALGIGAAALALFY
;
A
#
# COMPACT_ATOMS: atom_id res chain seq x y z
N MET A 1 5.41 19.37 -1.98
CA MET A 1 5.75 18.12 -1.24
C MET A 1 4.56 17.54 -0.48
N ILE A 2 3.88 18.31 0.34
CA ILE A 2 2.72 17.81 1.10
C ILE A 2 1.62 17.33 0.17
N GLN A 3 1.33 18.08 -0.89
CA GLN A 3 0.31 17.70 -1.87
C GLN A 3 0.65 16.37 -2.56
N ILE A 4 1.89 16.20 -2.98
CA ILE A 4 2.33 14.96 -3.63
C ILE A 4 2.24 13.78 -2.68
N THR A 5 2.64 13.96 -1.44
CA THR A 5 2.54 12.92 -0.40
C THR A 5 1.09 12.53 -0.15
N PHE A 6 0.20 13.51 -0.07
CA PHE A 6 -1.24 13.27 0.10
C PHE A 6 -1.81 12.49 -1.08
N LEU A 7 -1.49 12.91 -2.31
CA LEU A 7 -1.95 12.21 -3.52
C LEU A 7 -1.36 10.80 -3.63
N ALA A 8 -0.11 10.62 -3.21
CA ALA A 8 0.52 9.32 -3.18
C ALA A 8 -0.17 8.38 -2.20
N PHE A 9 -0.55 8.88 -1.02
CA PHE A 9 -1.29 8.11 -0.05
C PHE A 9 -2.69 7.74 -0.57
N ALA A 10 -3.35 8.70 -1.24
CA ALA A 10 -4.66 8.45 -1.86
C ALA A 10 -4.57 7.37 -2.95
N LEU A 11 -3.53 7.43 -3.78
CA LEU A 11 -3.30 6.43 -4.81
C LEU A 11 -3.03 5.05 -4.20
N PHE A 12 -2.24 5.00 -3.13
CA PHE A 12 -1.97 3.77 -2.39
C PHE A 12 -3.28 3.15 -1.88
N LEU A 13 -4.13 3.94 -1.24
CA LEU A 13 -5.42 3.46 -0.75
C LEU A 13 -6.30 2.95 -1.89
N ALA A 14 -6.34 3.67 -3.01
CA ALA A 14 -7.15 3.28 -4.15
C ALA A 14 -6.68 1.94 -4.73
N ILE A 15 -5.39 1.75 -4.90
CA ILE A 15 -4.82 0.52 -5.47
C ILE A 15 -5.02 -0.65 -4.51
N GLU A 16 -4.69 -0.47 -3.23
CA GLU A 16 -4.87 -1.52 -2.23
C GLU A 16 -6.34 -1.92 -2.09
N GLY A 17 -7.22 -0.93 -2.07
CA GLY A 17 -8.66 -1.16 -2.01
C GLY A 17 -9.16 -1.92 -3.24
N ALA A 18 -8.70 -1.55 -4.43
CA ALA A 18 -9.09 -2.21 -5.67
C ALA A 18 -8.65 -3.67 -5.69
N ILE A 19 -7.42 -3.96 -5.25
CA ILE A 19 -6.91 -5.33 -5.18
C ILE A 19 -7.79 -6.18 -4.27
N VAL A 20 -8.14 -5.65 -3.11
CA VAL A 20 -8.97 -6.37 -2.13
C VAL A 20 -10.39 -6.58 -2.64
N VAL A 21 -10.97 -5.57 -3.34
CA VAL A 21 -12.34 -5.67 -3.89
C VAL A 21 -12.41 -6.70 -5.02
N PHE A 22 -11.46 -6.64 -5.95
CA PHE A 22 -11.52 -7.47 -7.16
C PHE A 22 -10.89 -8.85 -6.97
N TRP A 23 -9.92 -8.99 -6.08
CA TRP A 23 -9.22 -10.24 -5.82
C TRP A 23 -9.06 -10.53 -4.32
N PRO A 24 -10.17 -10.65 -3.57
CA PRO A 24 -10.08 -10.79 -2.11
C PRO A 24 -9.37 -12.08 -1.69
N ALA A 25 -9.61 -13.18 -2.37
CA ALA A 25 -8.95 -14.46 -2.06
C ALA A 25 -7.45 -14.41 -2.32
N TRP A 26 -7.05 -13.80 -3.44
CA TRP A 26 -5.63 -13.63 -3.77
C TRP A 26 -4.94 -12.72 -2.75
N ALA A 27 -5.60 -11.62 -2.37
CA ALA A 27 -5.08 -10.68 -1.37
C ALA A 27 -4.86 -11.37 -0.03
N LYS A 28 -5.83 -12.16 0.43
CA LYS A 28 -5.70 -12.91 1.67
C LYS A 28 -4.55 -13.92 1.61
N LYS A 29 -4.41 -14.60 0.48
CA LYS A 29 -3.33 -15.57 0.29
C LYS A 29 -1.96 -14.88 0.37
N LYS A 30 -1.82 -13.72 -0.28
CA LYS A 30 -0.56 -12.97 -0.24
C LYS A 30 -0.24 -12.46 1.16
N MET A 31 -1.25 -11.96 1.87
CA MET A 31 -1.07 -11.52 3.25
C MET A 31 -0.68 -12.69 4.17
N ALA A 32 -1.29 -13.86 3.96
CA ALA A 32 -0.93 -15.06 4.71
C ALA A 32 0.52 -15.50 4.41
N ASP A 33 0.92 -15.46 3.14
CA ASP A 33 2.28 -15.81 2.73
C ASP A 33 3.32 -14.86 3.38
N MET A 34 2.97 -13.58 3.52
CA MET A 34 3.85 -12.60 4.14
C MET A 34 4.13 -12.89 5.62
N GLN A 35 3.24 -13.62 6.30
CA GLN A 35 3.46 -13.97 7.70
C GLN A 35 4.70 -14.86 7.87
N GLY A 36 5.06 -15.64 6.86
CA GLY A 36 6.24 -16.49 6.88
C GLY A 36 7.55 -15.77 6.54
N VAL A 37 7.49 -14.53 6.09
CA VAL A 37 8.69 -13.76 5.74
C VAL A 37 9.28 -13.17 7.01
N PRO A 38 10.61 -13.32 7.27
CA PRO A 38 11.23 -12.71 8.44
C PRO A 38 11.11 -11.19 8.44
N ASP A 39 10.94 -10.57 9.61
CA ASP A 39 10.84 -9.11 9.73
C ASP A 39 12.06 -8.42 9.13
N ARG A 40 13.24 -9.03 9.28
CA ARG A 40 14.48 -8.48 8.71
C ARG A 40 14.41 -8.43 7.19
N ALA A 41 13.88 -9.47 6.55
CA ALA A 41 13.73 -9.50 5.09
C ALA A 41 12.72 -8.45 4.61
N LEU A 42 11.61 -8.28 5.34
CA LEU A 42 10.63 -7.22 5.05
C LEU A 42 11.26 -5.84 5.18
N GLY A 43 12.08 -5.64 6.21
CA GLY A 43 12.80 -4.39 6.40
C GLY A 43 13.72 -4.05 5.22
N VAL A 44 14.47 -5.03 4.74
CA VAL A 44 15.36 -4.84 3.59
C VAL A 44 14.57 -4.53 2.33
N ILE A 45 13.48 -5.27 2.07
CA ILE A 45 12.61 -5.02 0.93
C ILE A 45 12.03 -3.61 1.01
N GLY A 46 11.58 -3.20 2.20
CA GLY A 46 11.05 -1.87 2.42
C GLY A 46 12.06 -0.77 2.11
N LEU A 47 13.31 -0.95 2.55
CA LEU A 47 14.38 0.02 2.26
C LEU A 47 14.67 0.10 0.76
N LEU A 48 14.63 -1.02 0.05
CA LEU A 48 14.77 -1.04 -1.42
C LEU A 48 13.62 -0.29 -2.10
N PHE A 49 12.41 -0.42 -1.60
CA PHE A 49 11.26 0.31 -2.11
C PHE A 49 11.41 1.81 -1.88
N ILE A 50 11.88 2.21 -0.70
CA ILE A 50 12.14 3.63 -0.41
C ILE A 50 13.16 4.18 -1.38
N ALA A 51 14.29 3.51 -1.54
CA ALA A 51 15.36 3.98 -2.40
C ALA A 51 14.92 4.08 -3.86
N SER A 52 14.31 3.02 -4.40
CA SER A 52 13.86 3.02 -5.80
C SER A 52 12.73 4.02 -6.03
N GLY A 53 11.78 4.10 -5.10
CA GLY A 53 10.68 5.06 -5.20
C GLY A 53 11.16 6.50 -5.21
N LEU A 54 12.09 6.85 -4.34
CA LEU A 54 12.64 8.20 -4.27
C LEU A 54 13.45 8.55 -5.51
N VAL A 55 14.24 7.60 -6.04
CA VAL A 55 15.01 7.83 -7.28
C VAL A 55 14.06 8.10 -8.45
N VAL A 56 13.05 7.26 -8.63
CA VAL A 56 12.08 7.44 -9.71
C VAL A 56 11.29 8.74 -9.52
N ALA A 57 10.89 9.07 -8.29
CA ALA A 57 10.19 10.31 -8.00
C ALA A 57 11.02 11.53 -8.34
N GLY A 58 12.33 11.47 -8.14
CA GLY A 58 13.23 12.57 -8.47
C GLY A 58 13.47 12.75 -9.97
N LEU A 59 13.19 11.71 -10.77
CA LEU A 59 13.43 11.72 -12.22
C LEU A 59 12.17 11.88 -13.05
N THR A 60 11.00 11.92 -12.43
CA THR A 60 9.71 11.93 -13.15
C THR A 60 8.77 13.00 -12.61
N ASP A 61 7.69 13.24 -13.34
CA ASP A 61 6.63 14.17 -12.96
C ASP A 61 5.26 13.52 -13.15
N GLY A 62 4.21 14.20 -12.69
CA GLY A 62 2.84 13.78 -12.86
C GLY A 62 2.51 12.52 -12.09
N ILE A 63 1.67 11.68 -12.67
CA ILE A 63 1.17 10.47 -12.02
C ILE A 63 2.29 9.47 -11.72
N ILE A 64 3.33 9.43 -12.54
CA ILE A 64 4.46 8.52 -12.31
C ILE A 64 5.20 8.92 -11.05
N LYS A 65 5.40 10.20 -10.83
CA LYS A 65 6.01 10.71 -9.60
C LYS A 65 5.15 10.36 -8.38
N ILE A 66 3.85 10.54 -8.48
CA ILE A 66 2.91 10.20 -7.41
C ILE A 66 2.98 8.71 -7.09
N ALA A 67 2.96 7.87 -8.12
CA ALA A 67 3.08 6.42 -7.94
C ALA A 67 4.42 6.03 -7.30
N ALA A 68 5.51 6.68 -7.70
CA ALA A 68 6.82 6.41 -7.12
C ALA A 68 6.89 6.80 -5.65
N VAL A 69 6.29 7.93 -5.28
CA VAL A 69 6.20 8.34 -3.86
C VAL A 69 5.33 7.35 -3.09
N ALA A 70 4.26 6.82 -3.70
CA ALA A 70 3.43 5.79 -3.07
C ALA A 70 4.25 4.52 -2.76
N VAL A 71 5.10 4.09 -3.68
CA VAL A 71 6.01 2.96 -3.46
C VAL A 71 6.96 3.25 -2.30
N ALA A 72 7.50 4.46 -2.23
CA ALA A 72 8.38 4.86 -1.13
C ALA A 72 7.64 4.87 0.22
N LEU A 73 6.39 5.32 0.25
CA LEU A 73 5.56 5.28 1.47
C LEU A 73 5.30 3.84 1.93
N GLU A 74 4.95 2.97 1.00
CA GLU A 74 4.77 1.55 1.30
C GLU A 74 6.06 0.95 1.83
N GLY A 75 7.18 1.26 1.20
CA GLY A 75 8.50 0.82 1.67
C GLY A 75 8.83 1.30 3.06
N THR A 76 8.40 2.51 3.42
CA THR A 76 8.58 3.05 4.77
C THR A 76 7.84 2.19 5.80
N LEU A 77 6.62 1.79 5.50
CA LEU A 77 5.83 0.94 6.39
C LEU A 77 6.51 -0.42 6.61
N TYR A 78 6.95 -1.08 5.54
CA TYR A 78 7.63 -2.37 5.65
C TYR A 78 9.04 -2.25 6.20
N GLY A 79 9.75 -1.17 5.88
CA GLY A 79 11.12 -0.97 6.31
C GLY A 79 11.26 -0.64 7.80
N PHE A 80 10.35 0.15 8.34
CA PHE A 80 10.43 0.63 9.72
C PHE A 80 9.42 -0.02 10.65
N LEU A 81 8.30 -0.56 10.11
CA LEU A 81 7.21 -1.12 10.90
C LEU A 81 6.81 -2.51 10.41
N PRO A 82 7.78 -3.43 10.19
CA PRO A 82 7.43 -4.75 9.64
C PRO A 82 6.52 -5.55 10.57
N THR A 83 6.72 -5.47 11.87
CA THR A 83 5.90 -6.18 12.85
C THR A 83 4.45 -5.66 12.84
N LEU A 84 4.29 -4.33 12.78
CA LEU A 84 2.95 -3.72 12.70
C LEU A 84 2.24 -4.14 11.42
N MET A 85 2.94 -4.11 10.28
CA MET A 85 2.37 -4.51 9.00
C MET A 85 1.92 -5.97 9.01
N LYS A 86 2.72 -6.85 9.61
CA LYS A 86 2.34 -8.26 9.78
C LYS A 86 1.09 -8.42 10.64
N ARG A 87 0.97 -7.66 11.72
CA ARG A 87 -0.23 -7.69 12.58
C ARG A 87 -1.47 -7.27 11.80
N LEU A 88 -1.36 -6.20 11.02
CA LEU A 88 -2.48 -5.73 10.21
C LEU A 88 -2.89 -6.76 9.16
N MET A 89 -1.92 -7.37 8.49
CA MET A 89 -2.19 -8.41 7.52
C MET A 89 -2.78 -9.67 8.17
N ALA A 90 -2.30 -10.05 9.34
CA ALA A 90 -2.85 -11.18 10.09
C ALA A 90 -4.32 -10.93 10.46
N ALA A 91 -4.64 -9.72 10.90
CA ALA A 91 -6.01 -9.34 11.19
C ALA A 91 -6.89 -9.42 9.95
N ALA A 92 -6.40 -8.96 8.80
CA ALA A 92 -7.12 -9.03 7.54
C ALA A 92 -7.38 -10.48 7.10
N VAL A 93 -6.41 -11.36 7.29
CA VAL A 93 -6.56 -12.79 6.97
C VAL A 93 -7.65 -13.44 7.81
N GLN A 94 -7.84 -12.99 9.06
CA GLN A 94 -8.88 -13.49 9.94
C GLN A 94 -10.28 -13.01 9.56
N CYS A 95 -10.41 -11.93 8.79
CA CYS A 95 -11.70 -11.41 8.35
C CYS A 95 -12.32 -12.31 7.29
N SER A 96 -13.67 -12.31 7.21
CA SER A 96 -14.35 -12.93 6.08
C SER A 96 -14.05 -12.16 4.80
N GLU A 97 -14.18 -12.81 3.65
CA GLU A 97 -14.01 -12.14 2.37
C GLU A 97 -15.00 -11.00 2.19
N SER A 98 -16.23 -11.16 2.67
CA SER A 98 -17.25 -10.10 2.62
C SER A 98 -16.81 -8.85 3.38
N MET A 99 -16.30 -9.04 4.60
CA MET A 99 -15.83 -7.92 5.43
C MET A 99 -14.61 -7.27 4.81
N LEU A 100 -13.68 -8.08 4.29
CA LEU A 100 -12.49 -7.57 3.61
C LEU A 100 -12.85 -6.73 2.40
N LYS A 101 -13.85 -7.16 1.61
CA LYS A 101 -14.36 -6.38 0.47
C LYS A 101 -14.95 -5.04 0.91
N VAL A 102 -15.69 -5.00 2.01
CA VAL A 102 -16.25 -3.74 2.53
C VAL A 102 -15.10 -2.78 2.88
N TRP A 103 -14.06 -3.26 3.52
CA TRP A 103 -12.90 -2.43 3.84
C TRP A 103 -12.17 -1.96 2.58
N GLY A 104 -12.04 -2.86 1.59
CA GLY A 104 -11.43 -2.52 0.30
C GLY A 104 -12.25 -1.48 -0.45
N GLU A 105 -13.57 -1.60 -0.48
CA GLU A 105 -14.46 -0.62 -1.10
C GLU A 105 -14.33 0.75 -0.42
N THR A 106 -14.23 0.77 0.90
CA THR A 106 -14.04 2.00 1.66
C THR A 106 -12.70 2.66 1.30
N ALA A 107 -11.62 1.88 1.29
CA ALA A 107 -10.30 2.40 0.93
C ALA A 107 -10.26 2.89 -0.52
N LEU A 108 -10.83 2.11 -1.44
CA LEU A 108 -10.91 2.48 -2.85
C LEU A 108 -11.72 3.78 -3.02
N GLY A 109 -12.87 3.88 -2.36
CA GLY A 109 -13.72 5.06 -2.43
C GLY A 109 -13.03 6.31 -1.91
N ILE A 110 -12.39 6.21 -0.76
CA ILE A 110 -11.64 7.32 -0.17
C ILE A 110 -10.48 7.74 -1.07
N GLY A 111 -9.68 6.78 -1.53
CA GLY A 111 -8.53 7.06 -2.38
C GLY A 111 -8.94 7.66 -3.72
N ALA A 112 -9.94 7.08 -4.39
CA ALA A 112 -10.43 7.57 -5.67
C ALA A 112 -11.04 8.98 -5.54
N ALA A 113 -11.84 9.22 -4.50
CA ALA A 113 -12.44 10.53 -4.25
C ALA A 113 -11.36 11.59 -4.01
N ALA A 114 -10.35 11.27 -3.20
CA ALA A 114 -9.25 12.18 -2.95
C ALA A 114 -8.45 12.51 -4.21
N LEU A 115 -8.19 11.50 -5.05
CA LEU A 115 -7.53 11.72 -6.35
C LEU A 115 -8.37 12.59 -7.26
N ALA A 116 -9.67 12.33 -7.34
CA ALA A 116 -10.58 13.10 -8.20
C ALA A 116 -10.68 14.57 -7.77
N LEU A 117 -10.68 14.83 -6.47
CA LEU A 117 -10.86 16.18 -5.93
C LEU A 117 -9.56 16.99 -5.91
N PHE A 118 -8.41 16.34 -5.71
CA PHE A 118 -7.17 17.08 -5.41
C PHE A 118 -6.05 16.86 -6.45
N TYR A 119 -6.23 15.92 -7.38
CA TYR A 119 -5.29 15.79 -8.48
C TYR A 119 -5.61 16.82 -9.55
#